data_4dd1d9bf8d0805f6b3a262ea121b9d24
#
_entry.id   4dd1d9bf8d0805f6b3a262ea121b9d24
#
_cell.length_a   1.000
_cell.length_b   1.000
_cell.length_c   1.000
_cell.angle_alpha   90.00
_cell.angle_beta   90.00
_cell.angle_gamma   90.00
#
_symmetry.space_group_name_H-M   'P 1'
#
loop_
_entity.id
_entity.type
_entity.pdbx_description
1 polymer ?
#
loop_
_entity_poly.entity_id
_entity_poly.type
_entity_poly.pdbx_seq_one_letter_code
_entity_poly.pdbx_strand_id
1 'polypeptide(L)'
;MLSSSEKVKGQGVSGAYRELMHLLRERGTTKLDIQEKLFVKADVTHYHTIDPIFFLTTFFKKRTGRRVGYVHFLPDTLEGSLQIPRFLDPLVSWYVITFYNRMDQLVVVNPSFIDDLVEYGISRDKITYLPNFVNRDQWHPLSTEEVQDVRKHYAISPDQFVVLGAGQVQRRKGIDDFAQLARECPDVTFVWAGGFSFGNMTNGHAEYKKLMEQPPKNLVFTGIVEAEEMLKLYNMADVFFLPSYSELFPMTILEAASCGTAIMLRDIDLYKVILEGMYLPVKNMYEMKTAIETLQNQPNQLVELTNKAREISNYYSPEALLEKWLAFYQEQADLAKS
;
A
#
# COMPACT_ATOMS: atom_id res chain seq x y z
N MET A 1 -13.84 14.16 -7.33
CA MET A 1 -12.62 13.47 -6.88
C MET A 1 -11.44 14.42 -7.06
N LEU A 2 -10.65 14.68 -6.01
CA LEU A 2 -9.51 15.58 -6.05
C LEU A 2 -8.27 14.89 -5.51
N SER A 3 -7.24 14.76 -6.35
CA SER A 3 -5.96 14.12 -6.00
C SER A 3 -4.81 14.78 -6.76
N SER A 4 -3.66 14.91 -6.09
CA SER A 4 -2.38 15.25 -6.71
C SER A 4 -1.37 14.09 -6.65
N SER A 5 -1.78 12.92 -6.16
CA SER A 5 -0.90 11.78 -5.89
C SER A 5 -0.20 11.22 -7.12
N GLU A 6 -0.78 11.39 -8.32
CA GLU A 6 -0.17 10.91 -9.58
C GLU A 6 1.12 11.66 -9.99
N LYS A 7 1.39 12.81 -9.35
CA LYS A 7 2.61 13.58 -9.61
C LYS A 7 3.88 12.92 -9.05
N VAL A 8 3.74 11.94 -8.16
CA VAL A 8 4.88 11.26 -7.52
C VAL A 8 4.80 9.77 -7.76
N LYS A 9 5.74 9.23 -8.54
CA LYS A 9 5.83 7.80 -8.86
C LYS A 9 6.24 6.96 -7.65
N GLY A 10 5.78 5.71 -7.58
CA GLY A 10 6.19 4.74 -6.57
C GLY A 10 5.58 4.94 -5.18
N GLN A 11 4.45 5.65 -5.08
CA GLN A 11 3.71 5.81 -3.83
C GLN A 11 2.42 5.00 -3.80
N GLY A 12 2.13 4.35 -2.67
CA GLY A 12 0.90 3.57 -2.45
C GLY A 12 -0.39 4.39 -2.59
N VAL A 13 -0.35 5.68 -2.21
CA VAL A 13 -1.51 6.60 -2.33
C VAL A 13 -1.94 6.76 -3.78
N SER A 14 -1.00 6.88 -4.73
CA SER A 14 -1.28 6.96 -6.16
C SER A 14 -1.91 5.66 -6.69
N GLY A 15 -1.44 4.51 -6.22
CA GLY A 15 -2.02 3.20 -6.53
C GLY A 15 -3.47 3.11 -6.06
N ALA A 16 -3.72 3.37 -4.77
CA ALA A 16 -5.05 3.33 -4.17
C ALA A 16 -6.05 4.28 -4.87
N TYR A 17 -5.61 5.49 -5.25
CA TYR A 17 -6.45 6.42 -6.01
C TYR A 17 -6.81 5.88 -7.39
N ARG A 18 -5.85 5.35 -8.14
CA ARG A 18 -6.09 4.78 -9.48
C ARG A 18 -7.04 3.59 -9.43
N GLU A 19 -6.85 2.70 -8.47
CA GLU A 19 -7.73 1.54 -8.27
C GLU A 19 -9.17 1.97 -8.00
N LEU A 20 -9.38 2.93 -7.09
CA LEU A 20 -10.73 3.44 -6.81
C LEU A 20 -11.34 4.13 -8.02
N MET A 21 -10.59 4.97 -8.74
CA MET A 21 -11.08 5.65 -9.94
C MET A 21 -11.43 4.67 -11.06
N HIS A 22 -10.60 3.65 -11.26
CA HIS A 22 -10.86 2.58 -12.22
C HIS A 22 -12.16 1.84 -11.88
N LEU A 23 -12.30 1.37 -10.63
CA LEU A 23 -13.50 0.68 -10.16
C LEU A 23 -14.78 1.50 -10.37
N LEU A 24 -14.77 2.77 -9.95
CA LEU A 24 -15.93 3.62 -10.00
C LEU A 24 -16.28 4.02 -11.44
N ARG A 25 -15.29 4.21 -12.32
CA ARG A 25 -15.52 4.53 -13.74
C ARG A 25 -16.03 3.34 -14.53
N GLU A 26 -15.53 2.15 -14.28
CA GLU A 26 -15.93 0.97 -15.04
C GLU A 26 -17.26 0.38 -14.57
N ARG A 27 -17.46 0.34 -13.24
CA ARG A 27 -18.59 -0.37 -12.65
C ARG A 27 -19.57 0.54 -11.90
N GLY A 28 -19.21 1.79 -11.62
CA GLY A 28 -20.02 2.77 -10.86
C GLY A 28 -20.72 3.83 -11.72
N THR A 29 -20.43 3.94 -13.02
CA THR A 29 -20.88 5.04 -13.90
C THR A 29 -22.40 5.15 -14.06
N THR A 30 -23.14 4.08 -13.87
CA THR A 30 -24.62 4.12 -13.91
C THR A 30 -25.22 4.84 -12.69
N LYS A 31 -24.45 4.99 -11.59
CA LYS A 31 -24.91 5.58 -10.34
C LYS A 31 -24.17 6.89 -9.98
N LEU A 32 -23.00 7.13 -10.57
CA LEU A 32 -22.11 8.25 -10.21
C LEU A 32 -21.68 9.05 -11.47
N ASP A 33 -21.79 10.38 -11.43
CA ASP A 33 -21.10 11.30 -12.34
C ASP A 33 -19.79 11.78 -11.67
N ILE A 34 -18.65 11.31 -12.19
CA ILE A 34 -17.34 11.53 -11.58
C ILE A 34 -16.59 12.64 -12.31
N GLN A 35 -16.30 13.72 -11.60
CA GLN A 35 -15.54 14.85 -12.10
C GLN A 35 -14.22 15.02 -11.29
N GLU A 36 -13.13 15.36 -11.99
CA GLU A 36 -11.80 15.61 -11.39
C GLU A 36 -11.38 17.10 -11.44
N LYS A 37 -12.33 17.97 -11.73
CA LYS A 37 -12.08 19.41 -11.89
C LYS A 37 -12.32 20.17 -10.59
N LEU A 38 -11.46 21.15 -10.30
CA LEU A 38 -11.64 22.07 -9.18
C LEU A 38 -12.90 22.94 -9.40
N PHE A 39 -13.58 23.25 -8.29
CA PHE A 39 -14.74 24.16 -8.23
C PHE A 39 -15.96 23.74 -9.07
N VAL A 40 -16.05 22.50 -9.50
CA VAL A 40 -17.29 21.94 -10.06
C VAL A 40 -18.32 21.80 -8.95
N LYS A 41 -19.59 22.10 -9.25
CA LYS A 41 -20.68 21.83 -8.31
C LYS A 41 -20.90 20.31 -8.23
N ALA A 42 -20.80 19.77 -7.03
CA ALA A 42 -20.96 18.35 -6.75
C ALA A 42 -21.78 18.13 -5.47
N ASP A 43 -22.46 16.99 -5.36
CA ASP A 43 -23.11 16.57 -4.10
C ASP A 43 -22.04 16.15 -3.07
N VAL A 44 -20.96 15.51 -3.55
CA VAL A 44 -19.83 15.04 -2.73
C VAL A 44 -18.52 15.43 -3.38
N THR A 45 -17.60 16.04 -2.62
CA THR A 45 -16.21 16.23 -3.03
C THR A 45 -15.32 15.37 -2.16
N HIS A 46 -14.63 14.40 -2.80
CA HIS A 46 -13.71 13.50 -2.12
C HIS A 46 -12.25 13.94 -2.35
N TYR A 47 -11.54 14.24 -1.27
CA TYR A 47 -10.17 14.72 -1.22
C TYR A 47 -9.23 13.57 -0.90
N HIS A 48 -8.43 13.14 -1.86
CA HIS A 48 -7.45 12.05 -1.71
C HIS A 48 -6.07 12.54 -1.27
N THR A 49 -5.82 13.84 -1.40
CA THR A 49 -4.60 14.49 -0.93
C THR A 49 -4.93 15.81 -0.24
N ILE A 50 -4.01 16.29 0.60
CA ILE A 50 -4.22 17.46 1.46
C ILE A 50 -3.57 18.73 0.89
N ASP A 51 -3.54 18.89 -0.42
CA ASP A 51 -2.93 20.05 -1.06
C ASP A 51 -3.53 21.38 -0.59
N PRO A 52 -2.73 22.45 -0.46
CA PRO A 52 -3.23 23.77 -0.05
C PRO A 52 -4.33 24.32 -0.96
N ILE A 53 -4.28 24.02 -2.26
CA ILE A 53 -5.34 24.42 -3.20
C ILE A 53 -6.66 23.70 -2.89
N PHE A 54 -6.58 22.42 -2.49
CA PHE A 54 -7.77 21.66 -2.08
C PHE A 54 -8.31 22.19 -0.75
N PHE A 55 -7.45 22.56 0.19
CA PHE A 55 -7.86 23.21 1.43
C PHE A 55 -8.69 24.46 1.16
N LEU A 56 -8.27 25.31 0.22
CA LEU A 56 -9.03 26.50 -0.16
C LEU A 56 -10.43 26.15 -0.69
N THR A 57 -10.59 25.05 -1.43
CA THR A 57 -11.90 24.66 -1.94
C THR A 57 -12.90 24.31 -0.82
N THR A 58 -12.42 23.86 0.35
CA THR A 58 -13.26 23.49 1.48
C THR A 58 -14.10 24.66 2.04
N PHE A 59 -13.76 25.91 1.71
CA PHE A 59 -14.53 27.10 2.11
C PHE A 59 -15.78 27.33 1.23
N PHE A 60 -15.87 26.67 0.08
CA PHE A 60 -16.95 26.84 -0.90
C PHE A 60 -18.00 25.73 -0.81
N LYS A 61 -18.59 25.49 0.38
CA LYS A 61 -19.53 24.39 0.66
C LYS A 61 -20.68 24.27 -0.37
N LYS A 62 -21.21 25.40 -0.88
CA LYS A 62 -22.25 25.40 -1.90
C LYS A 62 -21.84 24.78 -3.24
N ARG A 63 -20.52 24.65 -3.50
CA ARG A 63 -19.96 24.00 -4.69
C ARG A 63 -19.47 22.60 -4.38
N THR A 64 -18.78 22.41 -3.26
CA THR A 64 -18.18 21.13 -2.91
C THR A 64 -19.17 20.10 -2.38
N GLY A 65 -20.37 20.53 -1.95
CA GLY A 65 -21.30 19.63 -1.27
C GLY A 65 -20.71 19.06 0.01
N ARG A 66 -20.98 17.81 0.31
CA ARG A 66 -20.34 17.05 1.40
C ARG A 66 -18.85 16.85 1.10
N ARG A 67 -18.02 17.15 2.06
CA ARG A 67 -16.55 17.05 1.94
C ARG A 67 -16.11 15.75 2.60
N VAL A 68 -15.62 14.83 1.80
CA VAL A 68 -15.04 13.56 2.25
C VAL A 68 -13.52 13.66 2.16
N GLY A 69 -12.81 13.33 3.22
CA GLY A 69 -11.35 13.26 3.23
C GLY A 69 -10.88 11.81 3.27
N TYR A 70 -9.90 11.47 2.43
CA TYR A 70 -9.26 10.16 2.48
C TYR A 70 -8.00 10.25 3.33
N VAL A 71 -7.97 9.52 4.44
CA VAL A 71 -6.85 9.55 5.38
C VAL A 71 -5.84 8.50 5.00
N HIS A 72 -4.81 8.90 4.28
CA HIS A 72 -3.69 8.04 3.90
C HIS A 72 -2.54 8.10 4.91
N PHE A 73 -2.48 9.13 5.74
CA PHE A 73 -1.44 9.31 6.75
C PHE A 73 -1.93 10.23 7.86
N LEU A 74 -1.26 10.15 9.00
CA LEU A 74 -1.40 11.02 10.14
C LEU A 74 -0.11 11.81 10.36
N PRO A 75 -0.10 12.91 11.15
CA PRO A 75 1.10 13.67 11.43
C PRO A 75 2.27 12.79 11.86
N ASP A 76 2.04 11.88 12.81
CA ASP A 76 3.07 10.99 13.37
C ASP A 76 3.64 10.00 12.34
N THR A 77 2.84 9.62 11.34
CA THR A 77 3.29 8.70 10.28
C THR A 77 4.18 9.37 9.22
N LEU A 78 4.24 10.71 9.21
CA LEU A 78 5.15 11.48 8.36
C LEU A 78 6.55 11.56 8.96
N GLU A 79 6.67 11.45 10.29
CA GLU A 79 7.95 11.41 10.97
C GLU A 79 8.78 10.21 10.49
N GLY A 80 10.03 10.47 10.13
CA GLY A 80 10.95 9.45 9.61
C GLY A 80 10.75 9.04 8.15
N SER A 81 9.68 9.47 7.47
CA SER A 81 9.48 9.24 6.03
C SER A 81 10.03 10.38 5.18
N LEU A 82 9.96 11.62 5.67
CA LEU A 82 10.45 12.83 5.02
C LEU A 82 11.41 13.58 5.96
N GLN A 83 12.45 14.18 5.39
CA GLN A 83 13.34 15.09 6.12
C GLN A 83 12.69 16.47 6.23
N ILE A 84 11.70 16.60 7.10
CA ILE A 84 11.10 17.89 7.46
C ILE A 84 11.91 18.46 8.63
N PRO A 85 12.31 19.75 8.59
CA PRO A 85 12.93 20.38 9.75
C PRO A 85 11.99 20.34 10.97
N ARG A 86 12.44 19.80 12.09
CA ARG A 86 11.62 19.57 13.30
C ARG A 86 10.84 20.81 13.79
N PHE A 87 11.33 22.01 13.55
CA PHE A 87 10.61 23.24 13.93
C PHE A 87 9.32 23.47 13.12
N LEU A 88 9.14 22.75 11.97
CA LEU A 88 7.93 22.81 11.15
C LEU A 88 6.91 21.73 11.51
N ASP A 89 7.29 20.71 12.29
CA ASP A 89 6.39 19.58 12.64
C ASP A 89 5.07 20.07 13.26
N PRO A 90 5.05 21.02 14.22
CA PRO A 90 3.80 21.52 14.78
C PRO A 90 2.90 22.20 13.75
N LEU A 91 3.49 22.90 12.77
CA LEU A 91 2.74 23.57 11.71
C LEU A 91 2.14 22.56 10.72
N VAL A 92 2.91 21.54 10.36
CA VAL A 92 2.45 20.44 9.49
C VAL A 92 1.32 19.68 10.17
N SER A 93 1.49 19.29 11.44
CA SER A 93 0.50 18.59 12.23
C SER A 93 -0.79 19.43 12.36
N TRP A 94 -0.67 20.70 12.71
CA TRP A 94 -1.81 21.63 12.75
C TRP A 94 -2.54 21.70 11.42
N TYR A 95 -1.80 21.79 10.30
CA TYR A 95 -2.39 21.87 8.96
C TYR A 95 -3.16 20.58 8.61
N VAL A 96 -2.56 19.41 8.81
CA VAL A 96 -3.16 18.10 8.53
C VAL A 96 -4.46 17.94 9.33
N ILE A 97 -4.40 18.16 10.64
CA ILE A 97 -5.58 18.02 11.52
C ILE A 97 -6.63 19.07 11.20
N THR A 98 -6.24 20.31 10.87
CA THR A 98 -7.17 21.35 10.43
C THR A 98 -7.87 20.94 9.13
N PHE A 99 -7.15 20.34 8.18
CA PHE A 99 -7.72 19.84 6.94
C PHE A 99 -8.77 18.75 7.22
N TYR A 100 -8.43 17.76 8.06
CA TYR A 100 -9.35 16.67 8.41
C TYR A 100 -10.58 17.16 9.20
N ASN A 101 -10.42 18.10 10.11
CA ASN A 101 -11.53 18.71 10.85
C ASN A 101 -12.52 19.46 9.95
N ARG A 102 -12.08 19.93 8.78
CA ARG A 102 -12.96 20.58 7.80
C ARG A 102 -13.81 19.61 6.99
N MET A 103 -13.49 18.32 7.04
CA MET A 103 -14.28 17.29 6.35
C MET A 103 -15.59 17.02 7.10
N ASP A 104 -16.63 16.72 6.33
CA ASP A 104 -17.91 16.28 6.86
C ASP A 104 -17.87 14.77 7.16
N GLN A 105 -17.03 14.01 6.44
CA GLN A 105 -16.71 12.60 6.66
C GLN A 105 -15.26 12.30 6.32
N LEU A 106 -14.65 11.35 7.04
CA LEU A 106 -13.31 10.83 6.74
C LEU A 106 -13.40 9.35 6.41
N VAL A 107 -12.65 8.94 5.40
CA VAL A 107 -12.42 7.52 5.09
C VAL A 107 -11.01 7.16 5.51
N VAL A 108 -10.88 6.12 6.31
CA VAL A 108 -9.59 5.55 6.72
C VAL A 108 -9.38 4.20 6.06
N VAL A 109 -8.17 3.92 5.61
CA VAL A 109 -7.76 2.61 5.07
C VAL A 109 -7.15 1.71 6.14
N ASN A 110 -6.63 2.32 7.20
CA ASN A 110 -6.06 1.63 8.35
C ASN A 110 -7.03 1.80 9.53
N PRO A 111 -7.59 0.71 10.09
CA PRO A 111 -8.55 0.80 11.19
C PRO A 111 -7.94 1.40 12.47
N SER A 112 -6.61 1.29 12.70
CA SER A 112 -5.96 1.91 13.85
C SER A 112 -6.02 3.45 13.82
N PHE A 113 -6.12 4.04 12.62
CA PHE A 113 -6.26 5.50 12.46
C PHE A 113 -7.56 6.06 13.05
N ILE A 114 -8.53 5.20 13.34
CA ILE A 114 -9.79 5.63 13.97
C ILE A 114 -9.52 6.19 15.37
N ASP A 115 -8.79 5.44 16.18
CA ASP A 115 -8.47 5.82 17.55
C ASP A 115 -7.50 7.02 17.56
N ASP A 116 -6.50 7.00 16.71
CA ASP A 116 -5.56 8.12 16.55
C ASP A 116 -6.29 9.43 16.17
N LEU A 117 -7.23 9.38 15.22
CA LEU A 117 -8.02 10.55 14.81
C LEU A 117 -8.93 11.05 15.94
N VAL A 118 -9.47 10.14 16.75
CA VAL A 118 -10.26 10.51 17.92
C VAL A 118 -9.39 11.21 18.98
N GLU A 119 -8.16 10.76 19.18
CA GLU A 119 -7.17 11.44 20.06
C GLU A 119 -6.82 12.84 19.55
N TYR A 120 -6.80 13.06 18.24
CA TYR A 120 -6.68 14.40 17.63
C TYR A 120 -7.97 15.25 17.71
N GLY A 121 -9.02 14.77 18.37
CA GLY A 121 -10.28 15.50 18.59
C GLY A 121 -11.29 15.40 17.45
N ILE A 122 -11.13 14.45 16.52
CA ILE A 122 -12.10 14.20 15.45
C ILE A 122 -13.17 13.25 15.99
N SER A 123 -14.44 13.60 15.81
CA SER A 123 -15.56 12.79 16.28
C SER A 123 -15.61 11.43 15.55
N ARG A 124 -15.82 10.35 16.32
CA ARG A 124 -15.81 8.95 15.82
C ARG A 124 -16.87 8.71 14.75
N ASP A 125 -18.02 9.37 14.81
CA ASP A 125 -19.12 9.29 13.84
C ASP A 125 -18.76 9.87 12.46
N LYS A 126 -17.71 10.70 12.38
CA LYS A 126 -17.16 11.22 11.11
C LYS A 126 -16.15 10.28 10.45
N ILE A 127 -15.86 9.11 11.01
CA ILE A 127 -14.80 8.24 10.51
C ILE A 127 -15.40 6.91 10.04
N THR A 128 -15.19 6.59 8.77
CA THR A 128 -15.61 5.33 8.14
C THR A 128 -14.39 4.54 7.70
N TYR A 129 -14.31 3.27 8.06
CA TYR A 129 -13.29 2.36 7.55
C TYR A 129 -13.73 1.77 6.22
N LEU A 130 -12.97 2.05 5.17
CA LEU A 130 -13.07 1.41 3.85
C LEU A 130 -11.66 1.03 3.40
N PRO A 131 -11.35 -0.26 3.35
CA PRO A 131 -10.01 -0.72 3.00
C PRO A 131 -9.67 -0.47 1.54
N ASN A 132 -8.37 -0.49 1.24
CA ASN A 132 -7.89 -0.56 -0.11
C ASN A 132 -8.24 -1.92 -0.75
N PHE A 133 -8.18 -1.97 -2.07
CA PHE A 133 -8.33 -3.17 -2.91
C PHE A 133 -7.43 -3.03 -4.13
N VAL A 134 -7.31 -4.08 -4.92
CA VAL A 134 -6.54 -4.06 -6.17
C VAL A 134 -7.35 -4.66 -7.30
N ASN A 135 -7.11 -4.19 -8.53
CA ASN A 135 -7.74 -4.71 -9.72
C ASN A 135 -7.17 -6.11 -10.06
N ARG A 136 -8.03 -7.12 -10.03
CA ARG A 136 -7.66 -8.52 -10.30
C ARG A 136 -7.43 -8.81 -11.78
N ASP A 137 -7.85 -7.93 -12.68
CA ASP A 137 -7.52 -8.02 -14.11
C ASP A 137 -6.07 -7.59 -14.34
N GLN A 138 -5.55 -6.69 -13.51
CA GLN A 138 -4.16 -6.26 -13.54
C GLN A 138 -3.24 -7.18 -12.72
N TRP A 139 -3.69 -7.61 -11.55
CA TRP A 139 -2.92 -8.43 -10.61
C TRP A 139 -3.53 -9.82 -10.53
N HIS A 140 -2.96 -10.77 -11.26
CA HIS A 140 -3.47 -12.14 -11.38
C HIS A 140 -2.33 -13.15 -11.51
N PRO A 141 -2.60 -14.44 -11.23
CA PRO A 141 -1.63 -15.49 -11.49
C PRO A 141 -1.31 -15.61 -12.99
N LEU A 142 -0.04 -15.69 -13.33
CA LEU A 142 0.44 -16.03 -14.67
C LEU A 142 0.46 -17.53 -14.87
N SER A 143 0.49 -18.00 -16.11
CA SER A 143 0.68 -19.40 -16.44
C SER A 143 2.09 -19.88 -16.03
N THR A 144 2.24 -21.18 -15.84
CA THR A 144 3.55 -21.77 -15.50
C THR A 144 4.62 -21.45 -16.57
N GLU A 145 4.23 -21.40 -17.83
CA GLU A 145 5.13 -21.07 -18.94
C GLU A 145 5.63 -19.61 -18.84
N GLU A 146 4.70 -18.67 -18.63
CA GLU A 146 5.05 -17.25 -18.43
C GLU A 146 5.97 -17.05 -17.22
N VAL A 147 5.69 -17.71 -16.10
CA VAL A 147 6.55 -17.66 -14.90
C VAL A 147 7.95 -18.19 -15.20
N GLN A 148 8.08 -19.28 -15.95
CA GLN A 148 9.38 -19.81 -16.34
C GLN A 148 10.16 -18.84 -17.26
N ASP A 149 9.46 -18.15 -18.16
CA ASP A 149 10.10 -17.16 -19.03
C ASP A 149 10.57 -15.93 -18.25
N VAL A 150 9.79 -15.49 -17.26
CA VAL A 150 10.20 -14.44 -16.32
C VAL A 150 11.45 -14.87 -15.55
N ARG A 151 11.48 -16.08 -14.99
CA ARG A 151 12.64 -16.61 -14.25
C ARG A 151 13.89 -16.68 -15.14
N LYS A 152 13.74 -17.11 -16.41
CA LYS A 152 14.86 -17.06 -17.39
C LYS A 152 15.36 -15.65 -17.65
N HIS A 153 14.46 -14.67 -17.80
CA HIS A 153 14.82 -13.26 -17.99
C HIS A 153 15.71 -12.74 -16.86
N TYR A 154 15.41 -13.14 -15.62
CA TYR A 154 16.19 -12.79 -14.43
C TYR A 154 17.35 -13.74 -14.13
N ALA A 155 17.67 -14.69 -15.03
CA ALA A 155 18.70 -15.72 -14.84
C ALA A 155 18.50 -16.56 -13.56
N ILE A 156 17.25 -16.81 -13.18
CA ILE A 156 16.85 -17.60 -12.01
C ILE A 156 16.52 -19.02 -12.49
N SER A 157 17.15 -20.04 -11.85
CA SER A 157 16.85 -21.45 -12.14
C SER A 157 15.39 -21.80 -11.77
N PRO A 158 14.76 -22.75 -12.48
CA PRO A 158 13.39 -23.18 -12.14
C PRO A 158 13.21 -23.64 -10.70
N ASP A 159 14.21 -24.30 -10.13
CA ASP A 159 14.19 -24.85 -8.76
C ASP A 159 14.70 -23.86 -7.70
N GLN A 160 15.10 -22.66 -8.10
CA GLN A 160 15.61 -21.64 -7.19
C GLN A 160 14.47 -21.05 -6.34
N PHE A 161 14.62 -21.05 -5.02
CA PHE A 161 13.67 -20.39 -4.13
C PHE A 161 13.85 -18.87 -4.19
N VAL A 162 12.76 -18.14 -4.41
CA VAL A 162 12.78 -16.69 -4.63
C VAL A 162 11.93 -15.98 -3.57
N VAL A 163 12.56 -15.02 -2.87
CA VAL A 163 11.91 -14.12 -1.92
C VAL A 163 11.87 -12.72 -2.50
N LEU A 164 10.67 -12.19 -2.69
CA LEU A 164 10.44 -10.84 -3.20
C LEU A 164 10.04 -9.88 -2.08
N GLY A 165 10.72 -8.75 -1.96
CA GLY A 165 10.26 -7.59 -1.20
C GLY A 165 9.92 -6.44 -2.12
N ALA A 166 9.01 -5.55 -1.74
CA ALA A 166 8.67 -4.39 -2.55
C ALA A 166 8.36 -3.13 -1.72
N GLY A 167 8.76 -1.98 -2.27
CA GLY A 167 8.49 -0.67 -1.69
C GLY A 167 9.69 0.27 -1.72
N GLN A 168 9.51 1.44 -1.12
CA GLN A 168 10.58 2.43 -1.03
C GLN A 168 11.79 1.89 -0.26
N VAL A 169 13.00 2.19 -0.74
CA VAL A 169 14.24 1.84 -0.04
C VAL A 169 14.44 2.81 1.12
N GLN A 170 14.04 2.38 2.31
CA GLN A 170 14.16 3.16 3.55
C GLN A 170 14.11 2.24 4.78
N ARG A 171 14.67 2.71 5.90
CA ARG A 171 14.81 1.94 7.14
C ARG A 171 13.49 1.36 7.64
N ARG A 172 12.41 2.14 7.59
CA ARG A 172 11.06 1.71 8.00
C ARG A 172 10.58 0.44 7.28
N LYS A 173 11.03 0.23 6.04
CA LYS A 173 10.69 -0.95 5.23
C LYS A 173 11.50 -2.20 5.58
N GLY A 174 12.47 -2.11 6.51
CA GLY A 174 13.27 -3.25 6.93
C GLY A 174 14.30 -3.71 5.89
N ILE A 175 14.82 -2.79 5.07
CA ILE A 175 15.83 -3.09 4.04
C ILE A 175 17.09 -3.74 4.65
N ASP A 176 17.48 -3.29 5.83
CA ASP A 176 18.66 -3.84 6.53
C ASP A 176 18.45 -5.32 6.87
N ASP A 177 17.26 -5.66 7.40
CA ASP A 177 16.90 -7.04 7.72
C ASP A 177 16.78 -7.90 6.46
N PHE A 178 16.20 -7.35 5.39
CA PHE A 178 16.09 -8.05 4.11
C PHE A 178 17.46 -8.37 3.52
N ALA A 179 18.39 -7.41 3.54
CA ALA A 179 19.76 -7.60 3.08
C ALA A 179 20.57 -8.54 3.99
N GLN A 180 20.35 -8.48 5.31
CA GLN A 180 20.99 -9.40 6.26
C GLN A 180 20.49 -10.83 6.03
N LEU A 181 19.19 -11.01 5.84
CA LEU A 181 18.57 -12.30 5.57
C LEU A 181 19.14 -12.92 4.27
N ALA A 182 19.36 -12.11 3.24
CA ALA A 182 20.02 -12.56 2.01
C ALA A 182 21.44 -13.11 2.26
N ARG A 183 22.21 -12.47 3.16
CA ARG A 183 23.56 -12.98 3.54
C ARG A 183 23.47 -14.30 4.31
N GLU A 184 22.42 -14.48 5.11
CA GLU A 184 22.24 -15.68 5.95
C GLU A 184 21.62 -16.87 5.21
N CYS A 185 21.00 -16.63 4.05
CA CYS A 185 20.37 -17.63 3.19
C CYS A 185 21.00 -17.60 1.78
N PRO A 186 22.26 -18.03 1.61
CA PRO A 186 23.02 -17.88 0.35
C PRO A 186 22.43 -18.66 -0.83
N ASP A 187 21.67 -19.72 -0.56
CA ASP A 187 21.04 -20.59 -1.54
C ASP A 187 19.65 -20.10 -2.00
N VAL A 188 19.20 -18.96 -1.48
CA VAL A 188 17.91 -18.32 -1.81
C VAL A 188 18.17 -17.06 -2.61
N THR A 189 17.38 -16.81 -3.65
CA THR A 189 17.44 -15.55 -4.40
C THR A 189 16.49 -14.53 -3.75
N PHE A 190 17.05 -13.36 -3.47
CA PHE A 190 16.30 -12.22 -2.95
C PHE A 190 16.16 -11.15 -4.01
N VAL A 191 14.96 -10.59 -4.15
CA VAL A 191 14.68 -9.49 -5.06
C VAL A 191 13.97 -8.38 -4.30
N TRP A 192 14.45 -7.15 -4.41
CA TRP A 192 13.75 -5.99 -3.87
C TRP A 192 13.31 -5.08 -5.01
N ALA A 193 12.00 -4.92 -5.17
CA ALA A 193 11.41 -4.03 -6.16
C ALA A 193 11.05 -2.69 -5.53
N GLY A 194 11.77 -1.64 -5.94
CA GLY A 194 11.58 -0.29 -5.45
C GLY A 194 12.86 0.50 -5.30
N GLY A 195 12.71 1.79 -5.00
CA GLY A 195 13.83 2.73 -4.96
C GLY A 195 13.53 3.94 -4.09
N PHE A 196 14.19 5.05 -4.37
CA PHE A 196 14.04 6.32 -3.65
C PHE A 196 12.99 7.20 -4.29
N SER A 197 11.72 7.10 -3.86
CA SER A 197 10.62 7.93 -4.41
C SER A 197 10.81 9.44 -4.16
N PHE A 198 11.52 9.80 -3.09
CA PHE A 198 11.86 11.19 -2.74
C PHE A 198 13.31 11.57 -3.05
N GLY A 199 14.04 10.74 -3.82
CA GLY A 199 15.43 10.97 -4.16
C GLY A 199 16.30 11.19 -2.91
N ASN A 200 17.14 12.25 -2.93
CA ASN A 200 18.07 12.56 -1.84
C ASN A 200 17.39 12.97 -0.51
N MET A 201 16.08 13.26 -0.51
CA MET A 201 15.33 13.59 0.70
C MET A 201 14.90 12.35 1.50
N THR A 202 15.13 11.15 0.96
CA THR A 202 14.87 9.90 1.68
C THR A 202 15.84 9.76 2.85
N ASN A 203 15.32 9.46 4.04
CA ASN A 203 16.16 9.22 5.21
C ASN A 203 17.07 7.98 4.98
N GLY A 204 18.38 8.12 5.25
CA GLY A 204 19.36 7.06 5.00
C GLY A 204 19.77 6.89 3.53
N HIS A 205 19.43 7.84 2.62
CA HIS A 205 19.70 7.72 1.18
C HIS A 205 21.14 7.31 0.85
N ALA A 206 22.15 7.95 1.46
CA ALA A 206 23.56 7.65 1.16
C ALA A 206 23.97 6.22 1.55
N GLU A 207 23.47 5.72 2.69
CA GLU A 207 23.72 4.37 3.19
C GLU A 207 23.06 3.32 2.29
N TYR A 208 21.78 3.48 1.98
CA TYR A 208 21.06 2.54 1.13
C TYR A 208 21.48 2.60 -0.33
N LYS A 209 21.93 3.75 -0.84
CA LYS A 209 22.55 3.84 -2.16
C LYS A 209 23.81 2.96 -2.23
N LYS A 210 24.66 2.98 -1.20
CA LYS A 210 25.84 2.09 -1.13
C LYS A 210 25.44 0.62 -1.08
N LEU A 211 24.39 0.27 -0.31
CA LEU A 211 23.88 -1.10 -0.27
C LEU A 211 23.36 -1.56 -1.64
N MET A 212 22.66 -0.69 -2.38
CA MET A 212 22.16 -1.00 -3.74
C MET A 212 23.30 -1.12 -4.77
N GLU A 213 24.38 -0.36 -4.60
CA GLU A 213 25.56 -0.45 -5.48
C GLU A 213 26.43 -1.69 -5.19
N GLN A 214 26.41 -2.20 -3.96
CA GLN A 214 27.17 -3.37 -3.51
C GLN A 214 26.28 -4.31 -2.68
N PRO A 215 25.25 -4.91 -3.28
CA PRO A 215 24.35 -5.80 -2.57
C PRO A 215 25.01 -7.16 -2.25
N PRO A 216 24.43 -7.96 -1.33
CA PRO A 216 24.74 -9.38 -1.22
C PRO A 216 24.63 -10.06 -2.61
N LYS A 217 25.43 -11.10 -2.87
CA LYS A 217 25.52 -11.75 -4.19
C LYS A 217 24.20 -12.32 -4.70
N ASN A 218 23.33 -12.70 -3.78
CA ASN A 218 22.02 -13.29 -4.04
C ASN A 218 20.86 -12.29 -3.83
N LEU A 219 21.15 -10.97 -3.74
CA LEU A 219 20.15 -9.91 -3.65
C LEU A 219 20.21 -8.99 -4.86
N VAL A 220 19.09 -8.85 -5.54
CA VAL A 220 18.91 -7.95 -6.69
C VAL A 220 17.99 -6.81 -6.30
N PHE A 221 18.41 -5.58 -6.55
CA PHE A 221 17.54 -4.39 -6.49
C PHE A 221 17.11 -4.01 -7.91
N THR A 222 15.81 -4.06 -8.20
CA THR A 222 15.31 -3.70 -9.54
C THR A 222 15.18 -2.20 -9.75
N GLY A 223 15.20 -1.42 -8.67
CA GLY A 223 14.76 -0.03 -8.72
C GLY A 223 13.23 0.07 -8.84
N ILE A 224 12.73 1.27 -9.14
CA ILE A 224 11.30 1.51 -9.37
C ILE A 224 10.95 0.94 -10.73
N VAL A 225 10.01 0.01 -10.76
CA VAL A 225 9.50 -0.65 -11.97
C VAL A 225 8.04 -0.29 -12.22
N GLU A 226 7.59 -0.44 -13.45
CA GLU A 226 6.18 -0.25 -13.82
C GLU A 226 5.33 -1.47 -13.40
N ALA A 227 4.01 -1.31 -13.39
CA ALA A 227 3.08 -2.32 -12.89
C ALA A 227 3.17 -3.67 -13.62
N GLU A 228 3.39 -3.65 -14.94
CA GLU A 228 3.56 -4.87 -15.74
C GLU A 228 4.77 -5.69 -15.27
N GLU A 229 5.87 -5.03 -14.95
CA GLU A 229 7.05 -5.72 -14.43
C GLU A 229 6.84 -6.19 -12.97
N MET A 230 6.12 -5.41 -12.16
CA MET A 230 5.74 -5.86 -10.82
C MET A 230 4.87 -7.12 -10.86
N LEU A 231 3.93 -7.23 -11.80
CA LEU A 231 3.12 -8.44 -12.01
C LEU A 231 4.02 -9.66 -12.23
N LYS A 232 5.04 -9.54 -13.08
CA LYS A 232 6.01 -10.61 -13.35
C LYS A 232 6.81 -10.97 -12.10
N LEU A 233 7.28 -9.96 -11.35
CA LEU A 233 8.05 -10.16 -10.12
C LEU A 233 7.22 -10.88 -9.04
N TYR A 234 5.96 -10.51 -8.83
CA TYR A 234 5.09 -11.22 -7.90
C TYR A 234 4.92 -12.68 -8.29
N ASN A 235 4.67 -12.96 -9.56
CA ASN A 235 4.43 -14.31 -10.06
C ASN A 235 5.67 -15.20 -10.07
N MET A 236 6.88 -14.65 -10.25
CA MET A 236 8.11 -15.45 -10.21
C MET A 236 8.56 -15.81 -8.80
N ALA A 237 8.07 -15.10 -7.78
CA ALA A 237 8.45 -15.28 -6.40
C ALA A 237 7.69 -16.43 -5.74
N ASP A 238 8.37 -17.21 -4.89
CA ASP A 238 7.73 -18.21 -4.04
C ASP A 238 7.09 -17.55 -2.81
N VAL A 239 7.74 -16.51 -2.28
CA VAL A 239 7.28 -15.75 -1.11
C VAL A 239 7.42 -14.25 -1.34
N PHE A 240 6.37 -13.52 -1.05
CA PHE A 240 6.41 -12.08 -0.87
C PHE A 240 6.66 -11.76 0.60
N PHE A 241 7.76 -11.06 0.89
CA PHE A 241 8.18 -10.74 2.25
C PHE A 241 8.32 -9.23 2.48
N LEU A 242 7.58 -8.70 3.44
CA LEU A 242 7.75 -7.34 3.93
C LEU A 242 8.23 -7.35 5.39
N PRO A 243 9.53 -7.10 5.65
CA PRO A 243 10.09 -6.95 6.99
C PRO A 243 9.83 -5.57 7.61
N SER A 244 8.82 -4.85 7.14
CA SER A 244 8.53 -3.46 7.54
C SER A 244 8.24 -3.33 9.02
N TYR A 245 8.84 -2.32 9.66
CA TYR A 245 8.60 -1.99 11.06
C TYR A 245 7.29 -1.24 11.29
N SER A 246 6.82 -0.53 10.27
CA SER A 246 5.56 0.22 10.30
C SER A 246 4.99 0.35 8.89
N GLU A 247 3.68 0.19 8.76
CA GLU A 247 2.92 0.34 7.52
C GLU A 247 1.62 1.09 7.77
N LEU A 248 1.09 1.67 6.69
CA LEU A 248 -0.21 2.33 6.71
C LEU A 248 -1.30 1.38 6.22
N PHE A 249 -1.21 0.94 4.99
CA PHE A 249 -1.93 -0.15 4.36
C PHE A 249 -1.21 -0.48 3.04
N PRO A 250 -0.28 -1.43 3.02
CA PRO A 250 0.57 -1.66 1.85
C PRO A 250 -0.19 -2.36 0.72
N MET A 251 -0.37 -1.65 -0.39
CA MET A 251 -0.98 -2.18 -1.63
C MET A 251 -0.24 -3.41 -2.14
N THR A 252 1.09 -3.43 -2.00
CA THR A 252 1.96 -4.53 -2.44
C THR A 252 1.60 -5.89 -1.86
N ILE A 253 0.99 -5.94 -0.66
CA ILE A 253 0.47 -7.19 -0.09
C ILE A 253 -0.75 -7.67 -0.88
N LEU A 254 -1.67 -6.77 -1.22
CA LEU A 254 -2.87 -7.12 -1.99
C LEU A 254 -2.53 -7.52 -3.43
N GLU A 255 -1.55 -6.83 -4.03
CA GLU A 255 -1.02 -7.13 -5.36
C GLU A 255 -0.38 -8.52 -5.38
N ALA A 256 0.54 -8.82 -4.46
CA ALA A 256 1.18 -10.13 -4.33
C ALA A 256 0.15 -11.24 -4.05
N ALA A 257 -0.80 -11.00 -3.14
CA ALA A 257 -1.85 -11.96 -2.82
C ALA A 257 -2.76 -12.25 -4.02
N SER A 258 -3.05 -11.24 -4.84
CA SER A 258 -3.85 -11.40 -6.07
C SER A 258 -3.11 -12.19 -7.15
N CYS A 259 -1.78 -12.15 -7.16
CA CYS A 259 -0.94 -13.00 -7.99
C CYS A 259 -0.80 -14.44 -7.44
N GLY A 260 -1.34 -14.71 -6.25
CA GLY A 260 -1.26 -16.03 -5.60
C GLY A 260 0.09 -16.29 -4.91
N THR A 261 0.91 -15.27 -4.70
CA THR A 261 2.20 -15.39 -4.01
C THR A 261 2.00 -15.54 -2.51
N ALA A 262 2.69 -16.48 -1.87
CA ALA A 262 2.62 -16.68 -0.42
C ALA A 262 3.09 -15.44 0.34
N ILE A 263 2.39 -15.04 1.41
CA ILE A 263 2.65 -13.81 2.14
C ILE A 263 3.33 -14.09 3.47
N MET A 264 4.54 -13.54 3.66
CA MET A 264 5.28 -13.51 4.92
C MET A 264 5.51 -12.05 5.34
N LEU A 265 5.25 -11.70 6.59
CA LEU A 265 5.33 -10.32 7.06
C LEU A 265 5.94 -10.27 8.45
N ARG A 266 6.61 -9.14 8.77
CA ARG A 266 6.95 -8.84 10.17
C ARG A 266 5.66 -8.81 11.02
N ASP A 267 5.69 -9.41 12.20
CA ASP A 267 4.55 -9.41 13.13
C ASP A 267 4.36 -7.99 13.71
N ILE A 268 3.51 -7.20 13.06
CA ILE A 268 3.05 -5.89 13.54
C ILE A 268 1.53 -5.90 13.73
N ASP A 269 1.03 -5.07 14.65
CA ASP A 269 -0.38 -5.09 15.04
C ASP A 269 -1.34 -4.78 13.91
N LEU A 270 -0.95 -3.92 12.97
CA LEU A 270 -1.74 -3.64 11.77
C LEU A 270 -2.16 -4.93 11.04
N TYR A 271 -1.21 -5.84 10.78
CA TYR A 271 -1.49 -7.04 9.98
C TYR A 271 -2.41 -8.03 10.70
N LYS A 272 -2.35 -8.06 12.04
CA LYS A 272 -3.28 -8.89 12.83
C LYS A 272 -4.73 -8.46 12.62
N VAL A 273 -4.96 -7.14 12.47
CA VAL A 273 -6.29 -6.57 12.26
C VAL A 273 -6.76 -6.70 10.81
N ILE A 274 -5.89 -6.36 9.84
CA ILE A 274 -6.31 -6.31 8.44
C ILE A 274 -6.23 -7.66 7.72
N LEU A 275 -5.40 -8.60 8.18
CA LEU A 275 -5.18 -9.89 7.51
C LEU A 275 -5.65 -11.11 8.32
N GLU A 276 -6.01 -10.95 9.57
CA GLU A 276 -6.64 -11.98 10.43
C GLU A 276 -5.96 -13.36 10.37
N GLY A 277 -4.61 -13.40 10.30
CA GLY A 277 -3.85 -14.65 10.21
C GLY A 277 -3.70 -15.26 8.82
N MET A 278 -4.17 -14.58 7.76
CA MET A 278 -4.00 -15.03 6.37
C MET A 278 -2.58 -14.84 5.82
N TYR A 279 -1.56 -14.81 6.67
CA TYR A 279 -0.15 -14.63 6.34
C TYR A 279 0.74 -15.40 7.32
N LEU A 280 2.05 -15.49 7.05
CA LEU A 280 3.05 -16.04 7.97
C LEU A 280 3.70 -14.88 8.75
N PRO A 281 3.41 -14.72 10.06
CA PRO A 281 4.05 -13.71 10.90
C PRO A 281 5.44 -14.13 11.32
N VAL A 282 6.41 -13.19 11.31
CA VAL A 282 7.79 -13.39 11.78
C VAL A 282 8.25 -12.14 12.55
N LYS A 283 8.93 -12.33 13.70
CA LYS A 283 9.26 -11.22 14.64
C LYS A 283 10.68 -10.73 14.53
N ASN A 284 11.61 -11.62 14.30
CA ASN A 284 13.04 -11.36 14.37
C ASN A 284 13.80 -12.14 13.30
N MET A 285 15.10 -11.87 13.16
CA MET A 285 15.95 -12.48 12.13
C MET A 285 15.96 -14.01 12.20
N TYR A 286 15.97 -14.58 13.41
CA TYR A 286 15.95 -16.03 13.59
C TYR A 286 14.65 -16.65 13.03
N GLU A 287 13.50 -16.08 13.37
CA GLU A 287 12.20 -16.53 12.85
C GLU A 287 12.09 -16.34 11.33
N MET A 288 12.58 -15.22 10.78
CA MET A 288 12.60 -14.93 9.35
C MET A 288 13.40 -15.99 8.59
N LYS A 289 14.61 -16.30 9.07
CA LYS A 289 15.46 -17.33 8.48
C LYS A 289 14.81 -18.71 8.56
N THR A 290 14.37 -19.11 9.75
CA THR A 290 13.71 -20.39 9.98
C THR A 290 12.47 -20.57 9.10
N ALA A 291 11.68 -19.51 8.93
CA ALA A 291 10.51 -19.52 8.07
C ALA A 291 10.89 -19.78 6.60
N ILE A 292 11.90 -19.10 6.07
CA ILE A 292 12.38 -19.30 4.70
C ILE A 292 12.91 -20.72 4.51
N GLU A 293 13.76 -21.22 5.41
CA GLU A 293 14.29 -22.59 5.38
C GLU A 293 13.15 -23.63 5.43
N THR A 294 12.12 -23.36 6.24
CA THR A 294 10.96 -24.22 6.35
C THR A 294 10.15 -24.26 5.05
N LEU A 295 9.85 -23.09 4.48
CA LEU A 295 9.07 -22.99 3.25
C LEU A 295 9.80 -23.61 2.05
N GLN A 296 11.13 -23.45 2.00
CA GLN A 296 11.97 -24.07 0.97
C GLN A 296 11.93 -25.61 1.04
N ASN A 297 11.93 -26.17 2.27
CA ASN A 297 12.02 -27.63 2.47
C ASN A 297 10.63 -28.31 2.63
N GLN A 298 9.56 -27.54 2.82
CA GLN A 298 8.21 -28.08 3.08
C GLN A 298 7.17 -27.46 2.11
N PRO A 299 7.07 -27.97 0.86
CA PRO A 299 6.17 -27.40 -0.15
C PRO A 299 4.70 -27.31 0.27
N ASN A 300 4.24 -28.20 1.15
CA ASN A 300 2.86 -28.19 1.67
C ASN A 300 2.56 -26.89 2.45
N GLN A 301 3.51 -26.36 3.20
CA GLN A 301 3.33 -25.10 3.92
C GLN A 301 3.26 -23.91 2.96
N LEU A 302 4.05 -23.92 1.88
CA LEU A 302 3.97 -22.93 0.83
C LEU A 302 2.59 -22.94 0.16
N VAL A 303 2.06 -24.11 -0.16
CA VAL A 303 0.71 -24.28 -0.73
C VAL A 303 -0.36 -23.72 0.24
N GLU A 304 -0.24 -23.99 1.54
CA GLU A 304 -1.17 -23.43 2.54
C GLU A 304 -1.15 -21.90 2.53
N LEU A 305 0.03 -21.29 2.51
CA LEU A 305 0.16 -19.83 2.45
C LEU A 305 -0.35 -19.24 1.14
N THR A 306 -0.16 -19.94 0.01
CA THR A 306 -0.75 -19.56 -1.28
C THR A 306 -2.28 -19.57 -1.22
N ASN A 307 -2.89 -20.53 -0.52
CA ASN A 307 -4.34 -20.53 -0.33
C ASN A 307 -4.80 -19.35 0.55
N LYS A 308 -4.08 -19.04 1.62
CA LYS A 308 -4.33 -17.85 2.45
C LYS A 308 -4.20 -16.55 1.62
N ALA A 309 -3.23 -16.47 0.72
CA ALA A 309 -3.11 -15.33 -0.20
C ALA A 309 -4.35 -15.16 -1.09
N ARG A 310 -4.94 -16.26 -1.57
CA ARG A 310 -6.21 -16.22 -2.32
C ARG A 310 -7.38 -15.73 -1.46
N GLU A 311 -7.41 -16.05 -0.17
CA GLU A 311 -8.41 -15.54 0.77
C GLU A 311 -8.26 -14.01 0.93
N ILE A 312 -7.03 -13.48 1.08
CA ILE A 312 -6.76 -12.04 1.08
C ILE A 312 -7.29 -11.41 -0.21
N SER A 313 -6.93 -11.96 -1.38
CA SER A 313 -7.37 -11.46 -2.69
C SER A 313 -8.89 -11.41 -2.82
N ASN A 314 -9.61 -12.40 -2.30
CA ASN A 314 -11.07 -12.43 -2.33
C ASN A 314 -11.70 -11.40 -1.39
N TYR A 315 -11.16 -11.26 -0.18
CA TYR A 315 -11.66 -10.32 0.82
C TYR A 315 -11.50 -8.85 0.37
N TYR A 316 -10.36 -8.53 -0.27
CA TYR A 316 -10.02 -7.21 -0.77
C TYR A 316 -10.25 -7.05 -2.27
N SER A 317 -11.21 -7.79 -2.83
CA SER A 317 -11.53 -7.70 -4.25
C SER A 317 -12.36 -6.45 -4.59
N PRO A 318 -12.27 -5.96 -5.84
CA PRO A 318 -13.13 -4.87 -6.32
C PRO A 318 -14.62 -5.18 -6.16
N GLU A 319 -15.03 -6.43 -6.39
CA GLU A 319 -16.41 -6.90 -6.25
C GLU A 319 -16.92 -6.74 -4.80
N ALA A 320 -16.11 -7.16 -3.82
CA ALA A 320 -16.46 -7.07 -2.41
C ALA A 320 -16.55 -5.62 -1.91
N LEU A 321 -15.79 -4.69 -2.52
CA LEU A 321 -15.70 -3.29 -2.07
C LEU A 321 -16.61 -2.33 -2.84
N LEU A 322 -17.02 -2.66 -4.07
CA LEU A 322 -17.83 -1.79 -4.91
C LEU A 322 -19.14 -1.34 -4.22
N GLU A 323 -19.91 -2.30 -3.70
CA GLU A 323 -21.19 -1.99 -3.05
C GLU A 323 -21.00 -1.13 -1.80
N LYS A 324 -19.93 -1.34 -1.04
CA LYS A 324 -19.59 -0.51 0.13
C LYS A 324 -19.30 0.93 -0.28
N TRP A 325 -18.53 1.14 -1.36
CA TRP A 325 -18.22 2.46 -1.88
C TRP A 325 -19.44 3.17 -2.46
N LEU A 326 -20.28 2.44 -3.21
CA LEU A 326 -21.51 3.01 -3.77
C LEU A 326 -22.50 3.41 -2.68
N ALA A 327 -22.69 2.55 -1.67
CA ALA A 327 -23.54 2.86 -0.51
C ALA A 327 -23.01 4.09 0.26
N PHE A 328 -21.70 4.15 0.48
CA PHE A 328 -21.07 5.29 1.14
C PHE A 328 -21.29 6.61 0.38
N TYR A 329 -21.07 6.64 -0.94
CA TYR A 329 -21.29 7.86 -1.72
C TYR A 329 -22.78 8.24 -1.79
N GLN A 330 -23.68 7.27 -1.88
CA GLN A 330 -25.12 7.53 -1.86
C GLN A 330 -25.53 8.17 -0.52
N GLU A 331 -25.09 7.62 0.59
CA GLU A 331 -25.34 8.19 1.92
C GLU A 331 -24.83 9.64 2.01
N GLN A 332 -23.58 9.89 1.58
CA GLN A 332 -23.01 11.24 1.62
C GLN A 332 -23.76 12.20 0.68
N ALA A 333 -24.25 11.76 -0.47
CA ALA A 333 -25.02 12.57 -1.39
C ALA A 333 -26.42 12.92 -0.82
N ASP A 334 -27.06 11.99 -0.14
CA ASP A 334 -28.36 12.21 0.49
C ASP A 334 -28.27 13.19 1.68
N LEU A 335 -27.19 13.06 2.49
CA LEU A 335 -26.87 14.04 3.54
C LEU A 335 -26.49 15.43 2.99
N ALA A 336 -26.07 15.54 1.74
CA ALA A 336 -25.83 16.84 1.13
C ALA A 336 -27.11 17.60 0.75
N LYS A 337 -28.22 16.88 0.58
CA LYS A 337 -29.53 17.42 0.19
C LYS A 337 -30.41 17.77 1.40
N SER A 338 -30.13 17.19 2.57
CA SER A 338 -30.76 17.49 3.86
C SER A 338 -30.20 18.79 4.46
#